data_0bb53b66243cdb4636e966719a82dc6a
#
_entry.id   0bb53b66243cdb4636e966719a82dc6a
#
_cell.length_a   1.000
_cell.length_b   1.000
_cell.length_c   1.000
_cell.angle_alpha   90.00
_cell.angle_beta   90.00
_cell.angle_gamma   90.00
#
_symmetry.space_group_name_H-M   'P 1'
#
loop_
_entity.id
_entity.type
_entity.pdbx_description
1 polymer ?
#
loop_
_entity_poly.entity_id
_entity_poly.type
_entity_poly.pdbx_seq_one_letter_code
_entity_poly.pdbx_strand_id
1 'polypeptide(L)'
;NNISIKSEKKLPNVLSPDEIDKLIDFYNHDLFISSRNKTIIDFMYSTGCRVSELINVEESDIDIEEAFVRLEGKGSKQRIVPLGSKVLINLESYLPLRNKDRKSKNNKLFISKSYKNLDRTAVFRIIKSTGVKAGIHKELYPHILRHSAATHMLEGGCDLRTVQEFLGHSSVSTTQIYTKVTKAFLEEAFIES
;
A
#
# COMPACT_ATOMS: atom_id res chain seq x y z
N ASN A 1 -37.52 6.51 32.85
CA ASN A 1 -37.25 6.72 31.42
C ASN A 1 -35.76 6.89 31.18
N ASN A 2 -35.06 5.76 31.05
CA ASN A 2 -33.67 5.75 30.64
C ASN A 2 -33.62 5.76 29.10
N ILE A 3 -33.31 6.90 28.52
CA ILE A 3 -32.97 7.02 27.11
C ILE A 3 -31.53 6.55 26.99
N SER A 4 -31.35 5.30 26.55
CA SER A 4 -30.06 4.78 26.13
C SER A 4 -29.63 5.56 24.89
N ILE A 5 -28.66 6.44 25.05
CA ILE A 5 -27.97 7.09 23.92
C ILE A 5 -27.17 5.97 23.24
N LYS A 6 -27.69 5.48 22.11
CA LYS A 6 -26.91 4.65 21.19
C LYS A 6 -25.67 5.44 20.82
N SER A 7 -24.51 4.99 21.27
CA SER A 7 -23.24 5.51 20.79
C SER A 7 -23.26 5.39 19.26
N GLU A 8 -23.20 6.51 18.57
CA GLU A 8 -22.92 6.52 17.12
C GLU A 8 -21.67 5.69 16.91
N LYS A 9 -21.80 4.59 16.18
CA LYS A 9 -20.64 3.86 15.68
C LYS A 9 -19.89 4.86 14.80
N LYS A 10 -18.80 5.45 15.33
CA LYS A 10 -17.89 6.23 14.51
C LYS A 10 -17.49 5.34 13.34
N LEU A 11 -17.84 5.78 12.12
CA LEU A 11 -17.37 5.17 10.89
C LEU A 11 -15.84 5.07 10.98
N PRO A 12 -15.23 3.93 10.56
CA PRO A 12 -13.77 3.80 10.57
C PRO A 12 -13.16 5.00 9.87
N ASN A 13 -12.12 5.56 10.46
CA ASN A 13 -11.45 6.73 9.93
C ASN A 13 -10.77 6.35 8.61
N VAL A 14 -11.32 6.77 7.48
CA VAL A 14 -10.85 6.46 6.12
C VAL A 14 -10.33 7.74 5.50
N LEU A 15 -9.28 7.63 4.71
CA LEU A 15 -8.79 8.75 3.90
C LEU A 15 -9.61 8.86 2.61
N SER A 16 -9.90 10.10 2.19
CA SER A 16 -10.44 10.34 0.87
C SER A 16 -9.38 10.12 -0.23
N PRO A 17 -9.78 9.92 -1.49
CA PRO A 17 -8.84 9.88 -2.61
C PRO A 17 -7.91 11.10 -2.66
N ASP A 18 -8.44 12.31 -2.44
CA ASP A 18 -7.64 13.54 -2.40
C ASP A 18 -6.62 13.55 -1.25
N GLU A 19 -6.95 13.00 -0.10
CA GLU A 19 -6.02 12.85 1.02
C GLU A 19 -4.92 11.83 0.72
N ILE A 20 -5.26 10.74 0.03
CA ILE A 20 -4.28 9.75 -0.46
C ILE A 20 -3.31 10.42 -1.44
N ASP A 21 -3.82 11.16 -2.42
CA ASP A 21 -3.00 11.88 -3.38
C ASP A 21 -2.07 12.90 -2.70
N LYS A 22 -2.56 13.65 -1.73
CA LYS A 22 -1.74 14.55 -0.93
C LYS A 22 -0.59 13.85 -0.20
N LEU A 23 -0.84 12.65 0.33
CA LEU A 23 0.19 11.86 0.99
C LEU A 23 1.27 11.39 0.01
N ILE A 24 0.85 10.84 -1.12
CA ILE A 24 1.75 10.29 -2.14
C ILE A 24 2.55 11.44 -2.78
N ASP A 25 1.89 12.53 -3.14
CA ASP A 25 2.50 13.64 -3.85
C ASP A 25 3.27 14.61 -2.94
N PHE A 26 3.24 14.38 -1.63
CA PHE A 26 4.05 15.15 -0.68
C PHE A 26 5.56 15.02 -0.96
N TYR A 27 6.00 13.86 -1.41
CA TYR A 27 7.40 13.60 -1.74
C TYR A 27 7.66 13.72 -3.25
N ASN A 28 8.88 14.16 -3.59
CA ASN A 28 9.41 14.10 -4.95
C ASN A 28 10.28 12.83 -5.14
N HIS A 29 10.76 12.62 -6.36
CA HIS A 29 11.57 11.45 -6.72
C HIS A 29 13.09 11.68 -6.66
N ASP A 30 13.54 12.88 -6.32
CA ASP A 30 14.94 13.28 -6.50
C ASP A 30 15.91 12.63 -5.52
N LEU A 31 15.43 12.28 -4.34
CA LEU A 31 16.23 11.73 -3.26
C LEU A 31 15.74 10.34 -2.86
N PHE A 32 16.69 9.47 -2.50
CA PHE A 32 16.38 8.10 -2.07
C PHE A 32 15.27 8.04 -1.01
N ILE A 33 15.39 8.82 0.07
CA ILE A 33 14.39 8.78 1.15
C ILE A 33 13.01 9.27 0.69
N SER A 34 12.97 10.35 -0.10
CA SER A 34 11.71 10.89 -0.63
C SER A 34 11.04 9.90 -1.57
N SER A 35 11.79 9.37 -2.53
CA SER A 35 11.29 8.38 -3.48
C SER A 35 10.83 7.10 -2.78
N ARG A 36 11.61 6.60 -1.80
CA ARG A 36 11.23 5.45 -0.98
C ARG A 36 9.92 5.69 -0.23
N ASN A 37 9.80 6.81 0.48
CA ASN A 37 8.62 7.09 1.30
C ASN A 37 7.38 7.28 0.43
N LYS A 38 7.51 7.96 -0.70
CA LYS A 38 6.44 8.06 -1.71
C LYS A 38 5.98 6.68 -2.16
N THR A 39 6.93 5.84 -2.53
CA THR A 39 6.65 4.49 -3.02
C THR A 39 6.04 3.60 -1.94
N ILE A 40 6.50 3.69 -0.67
CA ILE A 40 5.90 2.95 0.46
C ILE A 40 4.42 3.29 0.60
N ILE A 41 4.06 4.56 0.62
CA ILE A 41 2.69 5.02 0.84
C ILE A 41 1.80 4.55 -0.31
N ASP A 42 2.24 4.78 -1.55
CA ASP A 42 1.50 4.36 -2.74
C ASP A 42 1.38 2.82 -2.82
N PHE A 43 2.46 2.10 -2.55
CA PHE A 43 2.46 0.64 -2.54
C PHE A 43 1.48 0.05 -1.52
N MET A 44 1.46 0.59 -0.29
CA MET A 44 0.53 0.14 0.73
C MET A 44 -0.92 0.41 0.35
N TYR A 45 -1.21 1.56 -0.22
CA TYR A 45 -2.54 1.89 -0.69
C TYR A 45 -2.94 1.05 -1.92
N SER A 46 -2.09 0.98 -2.93
CA SER A 46 -2.39 0.28 -4.18
C SER A 46 -2.52 -1.23 -4.03
N THR A 47 -1.81 -1.85 -3.09
CA THR A 47 -1.85 -3.30 -2.85
C THR A 47 -2.74 -3.69 -1.68
N GLY A 48 -3.09 -2.74 -0.81
CA GLY A 48 -3.78 -3.03 0.44
C GLY A 48 -2.97 -3.90 1.40
N CYS A 49 -1.65 -4.01 1.23
CA CYS A 49 -0.82 -4.90 2.04
C CYS A 49 -0.77 -4.50 3.51
N ARG A 50 -0.50 -5.49 4.36
CA ARG A 50 -0.19 -5.27 5.77
C ARG A 50 1.23 -4.76 5.93
N VAL A 51 1.50 -4.04 7.04
CA VAL A 51 2.86 -3.55 7.31
C VAL A 51 3.89 -4.70 7.38
N SER A 52 3.51 -5.86 7.88
CA SER A 52 4.38 -7.05 7.91
C SER A 52 4.71 -7.58 6.51
N GLU A 53 3.77 -7.51 5.58
CA GLU A 53 4.00 -7.87 4.18
C GLU A 53 4.92 -6.86 3.50
N LEU A 54 4.70 -5.56 3.75
CA LEU A 54 5.54 -4.50 3.20
C LEU A 54 7.02 -4.64 3.59
N ILE A 55 7.31 -4.87 4.86
CA ILE A 55 8.70 -4.97 5.34
C ILE A 55 9.39 -6.27 4.90
N ASN A 56 8.63 -7.28 4.51
CA ASN A 56 9.15 -8.58 4.08
C ASN A 56 9.24 -8.74 2.56
N VAL A 57 8.55 -7.92 1.77
CA VAL A 57 8.60 -8.02 0.30
C VAL A 57 10.02 -7.77 -0.22
N GLU A 58 10.42 -8.57 -1.19
CA GLU A 58 11.73 -8.51 -1.83
C GLU A 58 11.66 -7.93 -3.25
N GLU A 59 12.76 -7.45 -3.78
CA GLU A 59 12.80 -6.99 -5.19
C GLU A 59 12.37 -8.08 -6.16
N SER A 60 12.73 -9.33 -5.88
CA SER A 60 12.36 -10.49 -6.71
C SER A 60 10.86 -10.84 -6.67
N ASP A 61 10.10 -10.26 -5.75
CA ASP A 61 8.66 -10.46 -5.67
C ASP A 61 7.87 -9.55 -6.62
N ILE A 62 8.54 -8.57 -7.24
CA ILE A 62 7.91 -7.64 -8.17
C ILE A 62 8.25 -8.01 -9.60
N ASP A 63 7.23 -8.05 -10.43
CA ASP A 63 7.36 -8.11 -11.87
C ASP A 63 6.81 -6.81 -12.46
N ILE A 64 7.73 -5.95 -12.92
CA ILE A 64 7.38 -4.64 -13.51
C ILE A 64 6.73 -4.81 -14.88
N GLU A 65 7.22 -5.77 -15.68
CA GLU A 65 6.72 -6.00 -17.04
C GLU A 65 5.30 -6.55 -17.02
N GLU A 66 5.04 -7.54 -16.17
CA GLU A 66 3.71 -8.15 -15.99
C GLU A 66 2.84 -7.37 -14.99
N ALA A 67 3.38 -6.33 -14.36
CA ALA A 67 2.70 -5.43 -13.45
C ALA A 67 2.01 -6.13 -12.28
N PHE A 68 2.75 -6.94 -11.53
CA PHE A 68 2.25 -7.56 -10.30
C PHE A 68 3.33 -7.64 -9.19
N VAL A 69 2.86 -7.90 -7.99
CA VAL A 69 3.70 -8.25 -6.84
C VAL A 69 3.18 -9.52 -6.17
N ARG A 70 4.10 -10.36 -5.71
CA ARG A 70 3.81 -11.49 -4.84
C ARG A 70 3.98 -11.05 -3.39
N LEU A 71 2.91 -11.18 -2.60
CA LEU A 71 2.92 -10.88 -1.17
C LEU A 71 2.79 -12.17 -0.38
N GLU A 72 3.58 -12.30 0.68
CA GLU A 72 3.51 -13.42 1.61
C GLU A 72 2.92 -12.95 2.94
N GLY A 73 1.79 -13.54 3.30
CA GLY A 73 1.08 -13.27 4.53
C GLY A 73 1.36 -14.30 5.62
N LYS A 74 0.50 -14.30 6.65
CA LYS A 74 0.59 -15.23 7.77
C LYS A 74 0.51 -16.69 7.32
N GLY A 75 1.40 -17.53 7.86
CA GLY A 75 1.46 -18.96 7.55
C GLY A 75 2.00 -19.24 6.15
N SER A 76 2.85 -18.38 5.62
CA SER A 76 3.48 -18.48 4.29
C SER A 76 2.45 -18.55 3.14
N LYS A 77 1.24 -18.06 3.35
CA LYS A 77 0.24 -17.94 2.29
C LYS A 77 0.62 -16.79 1.38
N GLN A 78 0.74 -17.10 0.10
CA GLN A 78 1.09 -16.13 -0.94
C GLN A 78 -0.14 -15.70 -1.72
N ARG A 79 -0.15 -14.44 -2.15
CA ARG A 79 -1.09 -13.91 -3.13
C ARG A 79 -0.38 -13.01 -4.12
N ILE A 80 -0.90 -12.97 -5.34
CA ILE A 80 -0.45 -12.05 -6.39
C ILE A 80 -1.39 -10.88 -6.44
N VAL A 81 -0.83 -9.68 -6.39
CA VAL A 81 -1.58 -8.43 -6.44
C VAL A 81 -1.15 -7.64 -7.66
N PRO A 82 -2.08 -7.28 -8.57
CA PRO A 82 -1.74 -6.45 -9.71
C PRO A 82 -1.35 -5.04 -9.25
N LEU A 83 -0.43 -4.42 -10.00
CA LEU A 83 0.08 -3.08 -9.75
C LEU A 83 -0.45 -2.11 -10.80
N GLY A 84 -1.07 -1.03 -10.36
CA GLY A 84 -1.51 0.05 -11.24
C GLY A 84 -0.34 0.88 -11.78
N SER A 85 -0.61 1.71 -12.79
CA SER A 85 0.41 2.52 -13.45
C SER A 85 1.12 3.50 -12.50
N LYS A 86 0.41 4.11 -11.57
CA LYS A 86 0.97 5.09 -10.63
C LYS A 86 2.05 4.47 -9.74
N VAL A 87 1.77 3.34 -9.10
CA VAL A 87 2.74 2.66 -8.24
C VAL A 87 3.91 2.07 -9.04
N LEU A 88 3.69 1.65 -10.28
CA LEU A 88 4.77 1.22 -11.18
C LEU A 88 5.74 2.36 -11.45
N ILE A 89 5.25 3.56 -11.80
CA ILE A 89 6.07 4.75 -12.01
C ILE A 89 6.90 5.07 -10.75
N ASN A 90 6.27 4.98 -9.57
CA ASN A 90 6.97 5.22 -8.32
C ASN A 90 8.05 4.14 -8.04
N LEU A 91 7.78 2.88 -8.35
CA LEU A 91 8.76 1.79 -8.24
C LEU A 91 9.93 1.97 -9.22
N GLU A 92 9.65 2.31 -10.48
CA GLU A 92 10.67 2.58 -11.50
C GLU A 92 11.58 3.76 -11.13
N SER A 93 11.03 4.76 -10.43
CA SER A 93 11.82 5.89 -9.93
C SER A 93 12.65 5.54 -8.70
N TYR A 94 12.13 4.68 -7.83
CA TYR A 94 12.77 4.30 -6.57
C TYR A 94 13.89 3.27 -6.76
N LEU A 95 13.68 2.23 -7.57
CA LEU A 95 14.61 1.12 -7.72
C LEU A 95 16.04 1.52 -8.14
N PRO A 96 16.24 2.43 -9.10
CA PRO A 96 17.59 2.91 -9.44
C PRO A 96 18.29 3.60 -8.26
N LEU A 97 17.55 4.37 -7.46
CA LEU A 97 18.11 5.04 -6.27
C LEU A 97 18.45 4.04 -5.18
N ARG A 98 17.62 3.01 -4.99
CA ARG A 98 17.85 1.92 -4.06
C ARG A 98 19.10 1.11 -4.43
N ASN A 99 19.30 0.86 -5.70
CA ASN A 99 20.34 0.00 -6.23
C ASN A 99 21.64 0.76 -6.57
N LYS A 100 21.70 2.05 -6.29
CA LYS A 100 22.88 2.89 -6.57
C LYS A 100 24.15 2.36 -5.91
N ASP A 101 24.03 1.86 -4.68
CA ASP A 101 25.13 1.19 -3.99
C ASP A 101 24.97 -0.34 -4.08
N ARG A 102 25.56 -0.92 -5.13
CA ARG A 102 25.56 -2.36 -5.39
C ARG A 102 26.27 -3.22 -4.32
N LYS A 103 26.91 -2.61 -3.33
CA LYS A 103 27.55 -3.32 -2.21
C LYS A 103 26.51 -3.82 -1.20
N SER A 104 25.31 -3.27 -1.20
CA SER A 104 24.23 -3.77 -0.35
C SER A 104 23.79 -5.14 -0.83
N LYS A 105 23.91 -6.14 0.04
CA LYS A 105 23.36 -7.49 -0.17
C LYS A 105 21.92 -7.63 0.31
N ASN A 106 21.26 -6.53 0.69
CA ASN A 106 19.91 -6.57 1.17
C ASN A 106 18.94 -6.73 -0.01
N ASN A 107 18.15 -7.80 0.01
CA ASN A 107 17.16 -8.11 -1.03
C ASN A 107 15.77 -7.54 -0.77
N LYS A 108 15.53 -6.96 0.41
CA LYS A 108 14.24 -6.33 0.72
C LYS A 108 13.96 -5.14 -0.20
N LEU A 109 12.72 -5.04 -0.67
CA LEU A 109 12.31 -3.95 -1.55
C LEU A 109 12.53 -2.59 -0.89
N PHE A 110 12.04 -2.43 0.34
CA PHE A 110 12.12 -1.18 1.09
C PHE A 110 13.18 -1.28 2.19
N ILE A 111 14.17 -0.42 2.12
CA ILE A 111 15.34 -0.41 3.02
C ILE A 111 15.58 0.97 3.62
N SER A 112 16.32 1.00 4.73
CA SER A 112 16.76 2.23 5.37
C SER A 112 17.87 2.93 4.57
N LYS A 113 18.19 4.17 4.93
CA LYS A 113 19.33 4.91 4.35
C LYS A 113 20.68 4.19 4.54
N SER A 114 20.78 3.37 5.58
CA SER A 114 21.96 2.53 5.87
C SER A 114 21.86 1.11 5.28
N TYR A 115 20.96 0.91 4.32
CA TYR A 115 20.72 -0.37 3.63
C TYR A 115 20.30 -1.53 4.53
N LYS A 116 19.73 -1.23 5.70
CA LYS A 116 19.16 -2.22 6.62
C LYS A 116 17.67 -2.40 6.40
N ASN A 117 17.12 -3.50 6.90
CA ASN A 117 15.69 -3.74 6.89
C ASN A 117 14.94 -2.61 7.61
N LEU A 118 13.78 -2.25 7.09
CA LEU A 118 12.81 -1.46 7.83
C LEU A 118 12.05 -2.35 8.81
N ASP A 119 11.73 -1.81 9.97
CA ASP A 119 10.79 -2.41 10.91
C ASP A 119 9.41 -1.74 10.85
N ARG A 120 8.45 -2.31 11.55
CA ARG A 120 7.08 -1.77 11.62
C ARG A 120 7.04 -0.35 12.18
N THR A 121 7.89 -0.06 13.16
CA THR A 121 7.96 1.26 13.81
C THR A 121 8.45 2.33 12.83
N ALA A 122 9.42 1.99 11.99
CA ALA A 122 9.92 2.90 10.95
C ALA A 122 8.82 3.23 9.93
N VAL A 123 8.07 2.25 9.45
CA VAL A 123 6.95 2.45 8.51
C VAL A 123 5.85 3.29 9.16
N PHE A 124 5.48 2.98 10.40
CA PHE A 124 4.50 3.78 11.16
C PHE A 124 4.93 5.24 11.26
N ARG A 125 6.18 5.50 11.59
CA ARG A 125 6.75 6.85 11.71
C ARG A 125 6.73 7.59 10.36
N ILE A 126 7.06 6.91 9.26
CA ILE A 126 7.00 7.48 7.91
C ILE A 126 5.58 7.97 7.61
N ILE A 127 4.58 7.12 7.77
CA ILE A 127 3.19 7.43 7.45
C ILE A 127 2.66 8.55 8.35
N LYS A 128 2.87 8.46 9.65
CA LYS A 128 2.42 9.46 10.62
C LYS A 128 3.05 10.83 10.35
N SER A 129 4.37 10.88 10.17
CA SER A 129 5.07 12.15 9.93
C SER A 129 4.69 12.77 8.58
N THR A 130 4.47 11.96 7.55
CA THR A 130 4.02 12.45 6.26
C THR A 130 2.63 13.08 6.36
N GLY A 131 1.71 12.44 7.06
CA GLY A 131 0.37 12.98 7.28
C GLY A 131 0.37 14.36 7.94
N VAL A 132 1.15 14.49 9.00
CA VAL A 132 1.31 15.79 9.69
C VAL A 132 1.87 16.86 8.75
N LYS A 133 2.93 16.54 8.02
CA LYS A 133 3.60 17.47 7.10
C LYS A 133 2.73 17.82 5.88
N ALA A 134 1.93 16.88 5.41
CA ALA A 134 0.99 17.09 4.31
C ALA A 134 -0.29 17.83 4.73
N GLY A 135 -0.42 18.17 6.03
CA GLY A 135 -1.58 18.91 6.54
C GLY A 135 -2.85 18.07 6.65
N ILE A 136 -2.73 16.77 6.84
CA ILE A 136 -3.88 15.88 7.03
C ILE A 136 -4.21 15.85 8.52
N HIS A 137 -5.43 16.25 8.86
CA HIS A 137 -5.87 16.38 10.26
C HIS A 137 -6.33 15.06 10.90
N LYS A 138 -6.28 13.95 10.16
CA LYS A 138 -6.60 12.62 10.66
C LYS A 138 -5.36 11.97 11.23
N GLU A 139 -5.53 11.13 12.24
CA GLU A 139 -4.44 10.30 12.74
C GLU A 139 -4.11 9.20 11.73
N LEU A 140 -2.84 9.17 11.29
CA LEU A 140 -2.39 8.24 10.26
C LEU A 140 -1.54 7.10 10.86
N TYR A 141 -1.82 5.92 10.37
CA TYR A 141 -1.11 4.67 10.69
C TYR A 141 -1.23 3.70 9.50
N PRO A 142 -0.36 2.69 9.39
CA PRO A 142 -0.33 1.81 8.21
C PRO A 142 -1.69 1.20 7.84
N HIS A 143 -2.46 0.78 8.83
CA HIS A 143 -3.74 0.11 8.61
C HIS A 143 -4.81 1.02 7.98
N ILE A 144 -4.69 2.36 8.15
CA ILE A 144 -5.64 3.30 7.53
C ILE A 144 -5.50 3.30 5.99
N LEU A 145 -4.30 3.07 5.46
CA LEU A 145 -4.09 2.97 4.00
C LEU A 145 -4.79 1.72 3.45
N ARG A 146 -4.66 0.60 4.15
CA ARG A 146 -5.35 -0.65 3.80
C ARG A 146 -6.87 -0.51 3.89
N HIS A 147 -7.39 0.10 4.94
CA HIS A 147 -8.81 0.38 5.10
C HIS A 147 -9.35 1.32 4.02
N SER A 148 -8.59 2.34 3.69
CA SER A 148 -8.96 3.27 2.62
C SER A 148 -9.00 2.57 1.27
N ALA A 149 -8.02 1.71 0.97
CA ALA A 149 -8.02 0.89 -0.23
C ALA A 149 -9.26 0.01 -0.34
N ALA A 150 -9.60 -0.72 0.74
CA ALA A 150 -10.79 -1.57 0.77
C ALA A 150 -12.08 -0.77 0.56
N THR A 151 -12.20 0.38 1.20
CA THR A 151 -13.38 1.27 1.09
C THR A 151 -13.52 1.80 -0.33
N HIS A 152 -12.44 2.28 -0.93
CA HIS A 152 -12.46 2.82 -2.29
C HIS A 152 -12.77 1.73 -3.33
N MET A 153 -12.28 0.50 -3.14
CA MET A 153 -12.66 -0.63 -3.99
C MET A 153 -14.16 -0.91 -3.92
N LEU A 154 -14.77 -0.92 -2.74
CA LEU A 154 -16.20 -1.12 -2.56
C LEU A 154 -17.00 0.03 -3.18
N GLU A 155 -16.60 1.27 -2.97
CA GLU A 155 -17.22 2.46 -3.57
C GLU A 155 -17.13 2.45 -5.10
N GLY A 156 -16.02 1.92 -5.64
CA GLY A 156 -15.81 1.73 -7.08
C GLY A 156 -16.58 0.56 -7.70
N GLY A 157 -17.37 -0.17 -6.91
CA GLY A 157 -18.25 -1.24 -7.40
C GLY A 157 -17.71 -2.66 -7.22
N CYS A 158 -16.56 -2.87 -6.56
CA CYS A 158 -16.11 -4.20 -6.18
C CYS A 158 -17.09 -4.86 -5.20
N ASP A 159 -17.37 -6.12 -5.38
CA ASP A 159 -18.07 -6.91 -4.36
C ASP A 159 -17.17 -7.20 -3.15
N LEU A 160 -17.79 -7.44 -2.00
CA LEU A 160 -17.07 -7.65 -0.74
C LEU A 160 -16.12 -8.86 -0.81
N ARG A 161 -16.51 -9.92 -1.50
CA ARG A 161 -15.68 -11.12 -1.65
C ARG A 161 -14.41 -10.83 -2.43
N THR A 162 -14.50 -10.09 -3.53
CA THR A 162 -13.34 -9.66 -4.32
C THR A 162 -12.38 -8.82 -3.48
N VAL A 163 -12.90 -7.87 -2.69
CA VAL A 163 -12.09 -7.08 -1.78
C VAL A 163 -11.40 -7.94 -0.73
N GLN A 164 -12.10 -8.90 -0.13
CA GLN A 164 -11.53 -9.83 0.86
C GLN A 164 -10.41 -10.70 0.25
N GLU A 165 -10.62 -11.20 -0.97
CA GLU A 165 -9.61 -11.95 -1.71
C GLU A 165 -8.37 -11.10 -2.02
N PHE A 166 -8.57 -9.88 -2.49
CA PHE A 166 -7.51 -8.92 -2.77
C PHE A 166 -6.65 -8.64 -1.52
N LEU A 167 -7.29 -8.48 -0.37
CA LEU A 167 -6.63 -8.22 0.91
C LEU A 167 -6.03 -9.48 1.56
N GLY A 168 -6.30 -10.67 1.02
CA GLY A 168 -5.83 -11.93 1.58
C GLY A 168 -6.59 -12.40 2.82
N HIS A 169 -7.87 -12.02 2.97
CA HIS A 169 -8.74 -12.50 4.06
C HIS A 169 -9.35 -13.87 3.81
N SER A 170 -9.29 -14.37 2.56
CA SER A 170 -9.87 -15.66 2.17
C SER A 170 -8.79 -16.67 1.82
N SER A 171 -9.16 -17.97 1.83
CA SER A 171 -8.30 -19.07 1.40
C SER A 171 -8.36 -19.33 -0.11
N VAL A 172 -8.80 -18.36 -0.91
CA VAL A 172 -8.92 -18.47 -2.37
C VAL A 172 -7.54 -18.48 -3.02
N SER A 173 -7.42 -19.26 -4.12
CA SER A 173 -6.15 -19.37 -4.84
C SER A 173 -5.70 -18.03 -5.44
N THR A 174 -4.40 -17.79 -5.45
CA THR A 174 -3.75 -16.58 -5.98
C THR A 174 -4.16 -16.26 -7.42
N THR A 175 -4.33 -17.26 -8.25
CA THR A 175 -4.74 -17.13 -9.66
C THR A 175 -6.14 -16.53 -9.83
N GLN A 176 -7.08 -16.83 -8.93
CA GLN A 176 -8.44 -16.29 -8.99
C GLN A 176 -8.49 -14.79 -8.68
N ILE A 177 -7.62 -14.30 -7.80
CA ILE A 177 -7.52 -12.87 -7.47
C ILE A 177 -7.03 -12.09 -8.70
N TYR A 178 -5.98 -12.58 -9.36
CA TYR A 178 -5.40 -11.92 -10.52
C TYR A 178 -6.40 -11.81 -11.69
N THR A 179 -7.25 -12.82 -11.92
CA THR A 179 -8.26 -12.80 -12.97
C THR A 179 -9.46 -11.91 -12.66
N LYS A 180 -9.83 -11.73 -11.38
CA LYS A 180 -10.97 -10.91 -10.94
C LYS A 180 -10.63 -9.43 -10.80
N VAL A 181 -9.42 -9.12 -10.34
CA VAL A 181 -8.94 -7.74 -10.14
C VAL A 181 -7.96 -7.43 -11.26
N THR A 182 -8.48 -7.01 -12.40
CA THR A 182 -7.65 -6.63 -13.54
C THR A 182 -6.93 -5.30 -13.29
N LYS A 183 -5.79 -5.10 -13.96
CA LYS A 183 -5.04 -3.83 -13.94
C LYS A 183 -5.95 -2.63 -14.28
N ALA A 184 -6.81 -2.78 -15.29
CA ALA A 184 -7.78 -1.76 -15.68
C ALA A 184 -8.75 -1.41 -14.55
N PHE A 185 -9.22 -2.40 -13.79
CA PHE A 185 -10.10 -2.19 -12.65
C PHE A 185 -9.43 -1.42 -11.52
N LEU A 186 -8.16 -1.73 -11.21
CA LEU A 186 -7.37 -0.97 -10.24
C LEU A 186 -7.12 0.46 -10.72
N GLU A 187 -6.88 0.64 -12.00
CA GLU A 187 -6.75 1.97 -12.59
C GLU A 187 -8.05 2.76 -12.46
N GLU A 188 -9.21 2.19 -12.78
CA GLU A 188 -10.51 2.82 -12.58
C GLU A 188 -10.80 3.13 -11.10
N ALA A 189 -10.58 2.16 -10.21
CA ALA A 189 -10.92 2.31 -8.80
C ALA A 189 -10.00 3.30 -8.04
N PHE A 190 -8.75 3.51 -8.52
CA PHE A 190 -7.72 4.28 -7.80
C PHE A 190 -7.19 5.51 -8.57
N ILE A 191 -7.55 5.72 -9.84
CA ILE A 191 -7.03 6.81 -10.67
C ILE A 191 -8.12 7.79 -11.11
N GLU A 192 -9.36 7.36 -11.28
CA GLU A 192 -10.49 8.21 -11.68
C GLU A 192 -11.19 8.93 -10.51
N SER A 193 -10.61 8.90 -9.32
CA SER A 193 -11.15 9.61 -8.15
C SER A 193 -10.37 10.86 -7.85
#